data_7382c72ba09b3e19b225daf0ed0f740e
#
_entry.id   7382c72ba09b3e19b225daf0ed0f740e
#
_cell.length_a   1.000
_cell.length_b   1.000
_cell.length_c   1.000
_cell.angle_alpha   90.00
_cell.angle_beta   90.00
_cell.angle_gamma   90.00
#
_symmetry.space_group_name_H-M   'P 1'
#
loop_
_entity.id
_entity.type
_entity.pdbx_description
1 polymer ?
#
loop_
_entity_poly.entity_id
_entity_poly.type
_entity_poly.pdbx_seq_one_letter_code
_entity_poly.pdbx_strand_id
1 'polypeptide(L)'
;MYASLPLDGKSNLNTLIGASFLSIDQLVKNTVTGERYGRQIFTSMIYENENEYTSYNLIPFGKFELGITQLSEYTDFGTSATNSVDVHERLTFKTGNISGGLKFDDILYLDNKSLSRNGFVEYIYELTPDIDHFYKNHSDNTTVRKTIKKHSLHNIRGNIGFEYINVNGYT
;
A
#
# COMPACT_ATOMS: atom_id res chain seq x y z
N MET A 1 15.97 -3.02 -1.77
CA MET A 1 17.08 -2.71 -0.85
C MET A 1 16.48 -2.16 0.43
N TYR A 2 16.96 -2.62 1.58
CA TYR A 2 16.50 -2.17 2.89
C TYR A 2 17.70 -1.68 3.69
N ALA A 3 17.51 -0.61 4.46
CA ALA A 3 18.48 -0.09 5.41
C ALA A 3 17.75 0.32 6.69
N SER A 4 18.35 0.00 7.83
CA SER A 4 17.92 0.44 9.16
C SER A 4 19.06 1.22 9.80
N LEU A 5 18.78 2.44 10.21
CA LEU A 5 19.74 3.36 10.80
C LEU A 5 19.27 3.72 12.21
N PRO A 6 19.93 3.23 13.26
CA PRO A 6 19.70 3.72 14.60
C PRO A 6 20.21 5.16 14.69
N LEU A 7 19.39 6.08 15.16
CA LEU A 7 19.74 7.51 15.32
C LEU A 7 20.23 7.79 16.74
N ASP A 8 19.59 7.16 17.71
CA ASP A 8 19.94 7.14 19.12
C ASP A 8 19.50 5.82 19.75
N GLY A 9 19.66 5.65 21.06
CA GLY A 9 19.29 4.40 21.73
C GLY A 9 17.79 4.06 21.70
N LYS A 10 16.94 4.94 21.16
CA LYS A 10 15.46 4.78 21.16
C LYS A 10 14.83 5.01 19.80
N SER A 11 15.55 5.63 18.88
CA SER A 11 15.00 6.04 17.58
C SER A 11 15.67 5.31 16.44
N ASN A 12 14.84 4.86 15.48
CA ASN A 12 15.26 4.17 14.30
C ASN A 12 14.67 4.81 13.04
N LEU A 13 15.48 4.92 12.00
CA LEU A 13 15.05 5.29 10.66
C LEU A 13 15.20 4.07 9.75
N ASN A 14 14.08 3.57 9.29
CA ASN A 14 14.00 2.43 8.37
C ASN A 14 13.69 2.94 6.97
N THR A 15 14.47 2.52 5.99
CA THR A 15 14.31 2.92 4.59
C THR A 15 14.23 1.69 3.70
N LEU A 16 13.26 1.67 2.80
CA LEU A 16 13.06 0.64 1.79
C LEU A 16 13.02 1.29 0.41
N ILE A 17 13.79 0.74 -0.53
CA ILE A 17 13.69 1.06 -1.96
C ILE A 17 13.46 -0.25 -2.70
N GLY A 18 12.46 -0.26 -3.58
CA GLY A 18 12.10 -1.44 -4.34
C GLY A 18 11.70 -1.12 -5.77
N ALA A 19 11.77 -2.15 -6.59
CA ALA A 19 11.24 -2.16 -7.95
C ALA A 19 10.44 -3.45 -8.17
N SER A 20 9.39 -3.38 -8.96
CA SER A 20 8.56 -4.52 -9.32
C SER A 20 8.14 -4.48 -10.79
N PHE A 21 7.89 -5.66 -11.33
CA PHE A 21 7.22 -5.85 -12.62
C PHE A 21 5.80 -6.32 -12.36
N LEU A 22 4.86 -5.81 -13.13
CA LEU A 22 3.44 -6.07 -12.99
C LEU A 22 2.94 -6.75 -14.25
N SER A 23 2.09 -7.74 -14.10
CA SER A 23 1.26 -8.31 -15.18
C SER A 23 -0.18 -8.27 -14.69
N ILE A 24 -1.05 -7.66 -15.48
CA ILE A 24 -2.44 -7.39 -15.13
C ILE A 24 -3.31 -7.91 -16.27
N ASP A 25 -4.14 -8.91 -15.97
CA ASP A 25 -5.13 -9.43 -16.92
C ASP A 25 -6.45 -8.68 -16.70
N GLN A 26 -7.01 -8.20 -17.80
CA GLN A 26 -8.36 -7.64 -17.78
C GLN A 26 -9.38 -8.74 -18.07
N LEU A 27 -10.33 -8.90 -17.17
CA LEU A 27 -11.39 -9.91 -17.29
C LEU A 27 -12.74 -9.22 -17.50
N VAL A 28 -13.41 -9.59 -18.57
CA VAL A 28 -14.80 -9.23 -18.81
C VAL A 28 -15.62 -10.51 -18.90
N LYS A 29 -16.62 -10.68 -18.04
CA LYS A 29 -17.45 -11.89 -17.95
C LYS A 29 -16.64 -13.20 -17.91
N ASN A 30 -15.58 -13.23 -17.11
CA ASN A 30 -14.64 -14.36 -16.96
C ASN A 30 -13.82 -14.71 -18.22
N THR A 31 -13.77 -13.83 -19.20
CA THR A 31 -12.91 -13.97 -20.37
C THR A 31 -11.80 -12.92 -20.31
N VAL A 32 -10.56 -13.33 -20.54
CA VAL A 32 -9.43 -12.39 -20.66
C VAL A 32 -9.60 -11.60 -21.93
N THR A 33 -9.73 -10.27 -21.80
CA THR A 33 -9.93 -9.37 -22.94
C THR A 33 -8.69 -8.53 -23.23
N GLY A 34 -7.74 -8.49 -22.32
CA GLY A 34 -6.48 -7.78 -22.51
C GLY A 34 -5.45 -8.15 -21.44
N GLU A 35 -4.19 -7.99 -21.80
CA GLU A 35 -3.06 -8.18 -20.89
C GLU A 35 -2.22 -6.91 -20.87
N ARG A 36 -1.88 -6.44 -19.67
CA ARG A 36 -1.13 -5.21 -19.49
C ARG A 36 0.07 -5.42 -18.60
N TYR A 37 1.22 -5.04 -19.07
CA TYR A 37 2.47 -5.10 -18.32
C TYR A 37 2.78 -3.74 -17.70
N GLY A 38 3.50 -3.77 -16.60
CA GLY A 38 3.93 -2.57 -15.93
C GLY A 38 5.24 -2.74 -15.17
N ARG A 39 5.76 -1.61 -14.73
CA ARG A 39 6.89 -1.53 -13.84
C ARG A 39 6.66 -0.46 -12.79
N GLN A 40 7.16 -0.70 -11.61
CA GLN A 40 7.03 0.20 -10.49
C GLN A 40 8.37 0.37 -9.79
N ILE A 41 8.66 1.59 -9.36
CA ILE A 41 9.73 1.92 -8.43
C ILE A 41 9.07 2.58 -7.23
N PHE A 42 9.46 2.20 -6.04
CA PHE A 42 8.90 2.75 -4.81
C PHE A 42 9.96 2.91 -3.72
N THR A 43 9.71 3.82 -2.82
CA THR A 43 10.50 4.02 -1.60
C THR A 43 9.57 4.23 -0.42
N SER A 44 10.01 3.77 0.74
CA SER A 44 9.35 3.99 2.03
C SER A 44 10.39 4.38 3.06
N MET A 45 10.09 5.37 3.88
CA MET A 45 10.90 5.80 5.02
C MET A 45 10.00 5.80 6.25
N ILE A 46 10.44 5.14 7.32
CA ILE A 46 9.71 5.05 8.58
C ILE A 46 10.66 5.48 9.70
N TYR A 47 10.26 6.52 10.41
CA TYR A 47 10.89 6.93 11.66
C TYR A 47 10.07 6.40 12.82
N GLU A 48 10.71 5.76 13.77
CA GLU A 48 10.11 5.21 14.98
C GLU A 48 10.91 5.67 16.19
N ASN A 49 10.21 5.99 17.28
CA ASN A 49 10.83 6.32 18.56
C ASN A 49 10.23 5.46 19.66
N GLU A 50 11.01 4.57 20.23
CA GLU A 50 10.56 3.62 21.24
C GLU A 50 10.65 4.23 22.63
N ASN A 51 9.51 4.36 23.31
CA ASN A 51 9.43 4.82 24.68
C ASN A 51 8.96 3.67 25.56
N GLU A 52 9.90 3.15 26.33
CA GLU A 52 9.65 2.09 27.31
C GLU A 52 9.09 2.69 28.61
N TYR A 53 7.95 2.21 29.01
CA TYR A 53 7.35 2.45 30.32
C TYR A 53 7.38 1.15 31.13
N THR A 54 7.15 1.23 32.43
CA THR A 54 7.25 0.07 33.34
C THR A 54 6.36 -1.12 32.93
N SER A 55 5.23 -0.87 32.25
CA SER A 55 4.22 -1.87 31.93
C SER A 55 3.92 -2.00 30.45
N TYR A 56 4.36 -1.06 29.61
CA TYR A 56 4.05 -1.04 28.18
C TYR A 56 5.07 -0.25 27.40
N ASN A 57 5.19 -0.52 26.11
CA ASN A 57 5.96 0.28 25.17
C ASN A 57 5.02 1.12 24.31
N LEU A 58 5.41 2.35 24.08
CA LEU A 58 4.72 3.27 23.19
C LEU A 58 5.66 3.76 22.11
N ILE A 59 5.31 3.52 20.85
CA ILE A 59 6.15 3.78 19.70
C ILE A 59 5.43 4.75 18.76
N PRO A 60 5.59 6.07 18.96
CA PRO A 60 5.20 7.03 17.94
C PRO A 60 6.03 6.82 16.69
N PHE A 61 5.38 6.92 15.54
CA PHE A 61 6.03 6.77 14.25
C PHE A 61 5.53 7.79 13.22
N GLY A 62 6.42 8.11 12.29
CA GLY A 62 6.10 8.85 11.08
C GLY A 62 6.56 8.07 9.87
N LYS A 63 5.76 8.05 8.80
CA LYS A 63 6.07 7.31 7.58
C LYS A 63 5.84 8.19 6.35
N PHE A 64 6.72 8.04 5.37
CA PHE A 64 6.66 8.68 4.08
C PHE A 64 6.86 7.63 2.99
N GLU A 65 5.97 7.57 2.03
CA GLU A 65 6.02 6.61 0.93
C GLU A 65 5.82 7.32 -0.40
N LEU A 66 6.62 6.93 -1.39
CA LEU A 66 6.51 7.40 -2.77
C LEU A 66 6.59 6.22 -3.73
N GLY A 67 5.87 6.32 -4.84
CA GLY A 67 5.92 5.35 -5.92
C GLY A 67 5.68 6.00 -7.27
N ILE A 68 6.31 5.43 -8.29
CA ILE A 68 6.04 5.73 -9.70
C ILE A 68 5.74 4.42 -10.38
N THR A 69 4.56 4.32 -10.97
CA THR A 69 4.11 3.15 -11.72
C THR A 69 3.91 3.54 -13.18
N GLN A 70 4.48 2.76 -14.08
CA GLN A 70 4.28 2.88 -15.51
C GLN A 70 3.66 1.60 -16.04
N LEU A 71 2.48 1.73 -16.65
CA LEU A 71 1.79 0.64 -17.34
C LEU A 71 1.95 0.81 -18.83
N SER A 72 2.18 -0.31 -19.56
CA SER A 72 2.29 -0.33 -21.01
C SER A 72 0.95 0.03 -21.67
N GLU A 73 1.01 0.38 -22.92
CA GLU A 73 -0.14 0.35 -23.82
C GLU A 73 -0.69 -1.08 -23.90
N TYR A 74 -1.99 -1.24 -24.03
CA TYR A 74 -2.62 -2.52 -24.31
C TYR A 74 -3.90 -2.34 -25.12
N THR A 75 -4.27 -3.39 -25.82
CA THR A 75 -5.49 -3.46 -26.63
C THR A 75 -6.49 -4.38 -25.94
N ASP A 76 -7.70 -3.88 -25.76
CA ASP A 76 -8.80 -4.65 -25.19
C ASP A 76 -9.64 -5.27 -26.32
N PHE A 77 -9.76 -6.59 -26.33
CA PHE A 77 -10.53 -7.31 -27.33
C PHE A 77 -11.93 -7.56 -26.77
N GLY A 78 -12.93 -6.85 -27.30
CA GLY A 78 -14.31 -7.02 -26.88
C GLY A 78 -14.80 -8.47 -27.05
N THR A 79 -15.53 -8.96 -26.06
CA THR A 79 -16.14 -10.31 -26.08
C THR A 79 -17.45 -10.38 -26.86
N SER A 80 -17.88 -9.28 -27.46
CA SER A 80 -19.14 -9.19 -28.22
C SER A 80 -18.86 -9.15 -29.73
N ALA A 81 -19.82 -9.64 -30.50
CA ALA A 81 -19.79 -9.69 -31.97
C ALA A 81 -19.63 -8.33 -32.68
N THR A 82 -19.67 -7.25 -31.95
CA THR A 82 -19.31 -5.92 -32.39
C THR A 82 -17.86 -5.70 -31.98
N ASN A 83 -16.92 -6.01 -32.84
CA ASN A 83 -15.47 -5.87 -32.73
C ASN A 83 -15.00 -4.47 -32.28
N SER A 84 -15.49 -3.95 -31.16
CA SER A 84 -14.97 -2.73 -30.56
C SER A 84 -13.67 -3.07 -29.83
N VAL A 85 -12.59 -2.67 -30.43
CA VAL A 85 -11.25 -2.79 -29.90
C VAL A 85 -10.92 -1.43 -29.31
N ASP A 86 -10.71 -1.35 -28.01
CA ASP A 86 -10.24 -0.15 -27.35
C ASP A 86 -8.72 -0.24 -27.15
N VAL A 87 -8.00 0.78 -27.61
CA VAL A 87 -6.56 0.90 -27.39
C VAL A 87 -6.33 1.82 -26.21
N HIS A 88 -5.80 1.29 -25.13
CA HIS A 88 -5.46 2.01 -23.92
C HIS A 88 -4.02 2.47 -23.97
N GLU A 89 -3.80 3.78 -23.90
CA GLU A 89 -2.47 4.35 -23.97
C GLU A 89 -1.63 3.98 -22.73
N ARG A 90 -0.32 4.17 -22.89
CA ARG A 90 0.62 4.07 -21.76
C ARG A 90 0.19 4.99 -20.64
N LEU A 91 0.14 4.46 -19.43
CA LEU A 91 -0.25 5.20 -18.23
C LEU A 91 0.92 5.29 -17.26
N THR A 92 1.26 6.51 -16.85
CA THR A 92 2.22 6.75 -15.77
C THR A 92 1.54 7.51 -14.66
N PHE A 93 1.58 6.98 -13.45
CA PHE A 93 1.03 7.65 -12.29
C PHE A 93 2.00 7.61 -11.11
N LYS A 94 1.89 8.64 -10.29
CA LYS A 94 2.67 8.79 -9.07
C LYS A 94 1.76 8.52 -7.88
N THR A 95 2.29 7.80 -6.91
CA THR A 95 1.62 7.57 -5.63
C THR A 95 2.49 8.12 -4.52
N GLY A 96 1.86 8.60 -3.47
CA GLY A 96 2.58 9.04 -2.29
C GLY A 96 1.64 9.16 -1.11
N ASN A 97 2.19 8.96 0.07
CA ASN A 97 1.49 9.25 1.30
C ASN A 97 2.47 9.70 2.40
N ILE A 98 1.93 10.47 3.33
CA ILE A 98 2.56 10.80 4.59
C ILE A 98 1.63 10.28 5.67
N SER A 99 2.17 9.57 6.64
CA SER A 99 1.38 9.09 7.77
C SER A 99 2.12 9.24 9.08
N GLY A 100 1.35 9.23 10.16
CA GLY A 100 1.87 9.23 11.51
C GLY A 100 0.91 8.54 12.44
N GLY A 101 1.45 7.94 13.49
CA GLY A 101 0.63 7.17 14.39
C GLY A 101 1.36 6.73 15.65
N LEU A 102 0.69 5.86 16.36
CA LEU A 102 1.14 5.26 17.60
C LEU A 102 0.99 3.75 17.54
N LYS A 103 2.05 3.03 17.88
CA LYS A 103 1.99 1.60 18.20
C LYS A 103 2.11 1.44 19.71
N PHE A 104 1.48 0.44 20.23
CA PHE A 104 1.67 0.01 21.61
C PHE A 104 1.88 -1.50 21.66
N ASP A 105 2.70 -1.94 22.56
CA ASP A 105 2.85 -3.34 22.95
C ASP A 105 3.06 -3.44 24.47
N ASP A 106 2.54 -4.50 25.03
CA ASP A 106 2.55 -4.77 26.45
C ASP A 106 2.47 -6.27 26.69
N ILE A 107 3.17 -6.76 27.71
CA ILE A 107 3.13 -8.13 28.16
C ILE A 107 2.77 -8.18 29.64
N LEU A 108 1.58 -8.69 29.91
CA LEU A 108 1.12 -8.94 31.26
C LEU A 108 1.49 -10.38 31.68
N TYR A 109 2.33 -10.49 32.69
CA TYR A 109 2.70 -11.79 33.28
C TYR A 109 1.74 -12.15 34.42
N LEU A 110 1.16 -13.34 34.34
CA LEU A 110 0.19 -13.88 35.27
C LEU A 110 0.66 -15.28 35.72
N ASP A 111 1.45 -15.36 36.78
CA ASP A 111 2.04 -16.62 37.27
C ASP A 111 2.68 -17.45 36.16
N ASN A 112 2.01 -18.52 35.72
CA ASN A 112 2.47 -19.39 34.63
C ASN A 112 1.90 -19.06 33.26
N LYS A 113 1.43 -17.84 33.05
CA LYS A 113 0.76 -17.38 31.83
C LYS A 113 1.25 -16.01 31.46
N SER A 114 1.19 -15.68 30.17
CA SER A 114 1.38 -14.32 29.71
C SER A 114 0.31 -13.91 28.72
N LEU A 115 -0.09 -12.67 28.80
CA LEU A 115 -1.00 -12.03 27.85
C LEU A 115 -0.25 -10.90 27.18
N SER A 116 0.09 -11.09 25.89
CA SER A 116 0.63 -10.03 25.05
C SER A 116 -0.53 -9.24 24.44
N ARG A 117 -0.42 -7.93 24.50
CA ARG A 117 -1.38 -6.98 23.92
C ARG A 117 -0.62 -6.05 23.01
N ASN A 118 -1.06 -5.92 21.77
CA ASN A 118 -0.44 -5.01 20.83
C ASN A 118 -1.49 -4.31 19.98
N GLY A 119 -1.10 -3.21 19.37
CA GLY A 119 -1.98 -2.52 18.45
C GLY A 119 -1.34 -1.27 17.88
N PHE A 120 -2.04 -0.65 16.95
CA PHE A 120 -1.66 0.65 16.44
C PHE A 120 -2.87 1.46 15.99
N VAL A 121 -2.68 2.76 15.92
CA VAL A 121 -3.52 3.71 15.22
C VAL A 121 -2.64 4.57 14.32
N GLU A 122 -3.06 4.78 13.08
CA GLU A 122 -2.33 5.54 12.06
C GLU A 122 -3.29 6.46 11.31
N TYR A 123 -2.90 7.70 11.15
CA TYR A 123 -3.54 8.64 10.25
C TYR A 123 -2.68 8.78 8.99
N ILE A 124 -3.31 8.66 7.81
CA ILE A 124 -2.66 8.68 6.51
C ILE A 124 -3.22 9.83 5.70
N TYR A 125 -2.33 10.68 5.22
CA TYR A 125 -2.64 11.70 4.22
C TYR A 125 -2.05 11.30 2.87
N GLU A 126 -2.90 11.17 1.87
CA GLU A 126 -2.51 10.76 0.54
C GLU A 126 -2.16 11.94 -0.36
N LEU A 127 -0.98 11.87 -0.96
CA LEU A 127 -0.42 12.86 -1.88
C LEU A 127 -0.68 12.49 -3.35
N THR A 128 -1.35 11.35 -3.60
CA THR A 128 -1.58 10.86 -4.96
C THR A 128 -2.54 11.76 -5.70
N PRO A 129 -2.16 12.36 -6.83
CA PRO A 129 -3.06 13.17 -7.63
C PRO A 129 -4.13 12.32 -8.33
N ASP A 130 -5.15 12.97 -8.87
CA ASP A 130 -6.09 12.35 -9.78
C ASP A 130 -5.34 11.77 -10.99
N ILE A 131 -5.80 10.61 -11.49
CA ILE A 131 -5.14 9.90 -12.58
C ILE A 131 -5.99 10.07 -13.84
N ASP A 132 -5.41 10.68 -14.87
CA ASP A 132 -6.02 10.72 -16.19
C ASP A 132 -5.63 9.49 -17.00
N HIS A 133 -6.63 8.77 -17.46
CA HIS A 133 -6.51 7.61 -18.32
C HIS A 133 -7.10 7.93 -19.69
N PHE A 134 -6.32 7.72 -20.73
CA PHE A 134 -6.75 7.93 -22.11
C PHE A 134 -6.92 6.58 -22.80
N TYR A 135 -8.00 6.41 -23.51
CA TYR A 135 -8.19 5.28 -24.41
C TYR A 135 -8.81 5.75 -25.72
N LYS A 136 -8.49 5.04 -26.79
CA LYS A 136 -8.94 5.34 -28.13
C LYS A 136 -9.90 4.26 -28.57
N ASN A 137 -11.12 4.66 -28.87
CA ASN A 137 -12.09 3.74 -29.45
C ASN A 137 -11.75 3.52 -30.92
N HIS A 138 -11.59 2.26 -31.32
CA HIS A 138 -11.16 1.91 -32.66
C HIS A 138 -12.27 2.12 -33.69
N SER A 139 -13.53 2.06 -33.29
CA SER A 139 -14.67 2.17 -34.23
C SER A 139 -14.89 3.57 -34.80
N ASP A 140 -14.63 4.60 -34.01
CA ASP A 140 -14.85 6.01 -34.41
C ASP A 140 -13.58 6.88 -34.32
N ASN A 141 -12.45 6.26 -33.97
CA ASN A 141 -11.15 6.91 -33.83
C ASN A 141 -11.12 8.06 -32.81
N THR A 142 -12.10 8.10 -31.91
CA THR A 142 -12.17 9.13 -30.88
C THR A 142 -11.30 8.77 -29.68
N THR A 143 -10.63 9.80 -29.11
CA THR A 143 -9.88 9.63 -27.85
C THR A 143 -10.78 10.04 -26.69
N VAL A 144 -10.99 9.13 -25.76
CA VAL A 144 -11.76 9.36 -24.54
C VAL A 144 -10.81 9.54 -23.37
N ARG A 145 -11.02 10.61 -22.62
CA ARG A 145 -10.33 10.86 -21.34
C ARG A 145 -11.22 10.41 -20.20
N LYS A 146 -10.71 9.55 -19.34
CA LYS A 146 -11.37 9.16 -18.10
C LYS A 146 -10.48 9.56 -16.92
N THR A 147 -10.97 10.48 -16.09
CA THR A 147 -10.28 10.86 -14.86
C THR A 147 -10.73 9.97 -13.72
N ILE A 148 -9.79 9.25 -13.11
CA ILE A 148 -10.01 8.49 -11.89
C ILE A 148 -9.78 9.44 -10.73
N LYS A 149 -10.88 9.93 -10.15
CA LYS A 149 -10.83 10.81 -8.99
C LYS A 149 -10.63 10.02 -7.72
N LYS A 150 -9.79 10.53 -6.84
CA LYS A 150 -9.65 9.98 -5.51
C LYS A 150 -10.77 10.49 -4.59
N HIS A 151 -11.42 9.59 -3.86
CA HIS A 151 -12.58 9.92 -3.04
C HIS A 151 -12.20 10.51 -1.68
N SER A 152 -11.06 10.15 -1.13
CA SER A 152 -10.57 10.66 0.16
C SER A 152 -9.06 10.75 0.15
N LEU A 153 -8.55 11.90 0.62
CA LEU A 153 -7.12 12.11 0.85
C LEU A 153 -6.73 11.72 2.28
N HIS A 154 -7.70 11.49 3.15
CA HIS A 154 -7.54 11.27 4.58
C HIS A 154 -8.07 9.88 4.95
N ASN A 155 -7.23 9.07 5.57
CA ASN A 155 -7.58 7.73 6.01
C ASN A 155 -7.09 7.53 7.44
N ILE A 156 -7.85 6.75 8.21
CA ILE A 156 -7.44 6.28 9.53
C ILE A 156 -7.49 4.76 9.50
N ARG A 157 -6.45 4.12 9.98
CA ARG A 157 -6.43 2.67 10.18
C ARG A 157 -5.89 2.33 11.54
N GLY A 158 -6.28 1.17 12.05
CA GLY A 158 -5.80 0.66 13.32
C GLY A 158 -6.12 -0.81 13.49
N ASN A 159 -5.41 -1.44 14.39
CA ASN A 159 -5.72 -2.79 14.86
C ASN A 159 -5.44 -2.93 16.34
N ILE A 160 -5.99 -3.99 16.94
CA ILE A 160 -5.68 -4.45 18.29
C ILE A 160 -5.52 -5.97 18.21
N GLY A 161 -4.44 -6.48 18.79
CA GLY A 161 -4.13 -7.91 18.87
C GLY A 161 -3.95 -8.35 20.32
N PHE A 162 -4.30 -9.60 20.57
CA PHE A 162 -4.10 -10.28 21.85
C PHE A 162 -3.52 -11.64 21.58
N GLU A 163 -2.47 -12.01 22.34
CA GLU A 163 -1.88 -13.33 22.31
C GLU A 163 -1.77 -13.86 23.73
N TYR A 164 -2.34 -15.01 23.97
CA TYR A 164 -2.31 -15.66 25.28
C TYR A 164 -1.40 -16.88 25.21
N ILE A 165 -0.36 -16.89 26.04
CA ILE A 165 0.60 -17.99 26.10
C ILE A 165 0.51 -18.64 27.49
N ASN A 166 0.28 -19.96 27.51
CA ASN A 166 0.36 -20.77 28.72
C ASN A 166 1.71 -21.50 28.72
N VAL A 167 2.43 -21.48 29.84
CA VAL A 167 3.75 -22.16 29.99
C VAL A 167 3.68 -23.65 29.72
N ASN A 168 2.50 -24.25 29.78
CA ASN A 168 2.28 -25.66 29.43
C ASN A 168 2.20 -25.92 27.90
N GLY A 169 2.50 -24.95 27.04
CA GLY A 169 2.63 -25.14 25.61
C GLY A 169 1.31 -25.28 24.82
N TYR A 170 0.18 -24.93 25.39
CA TYR A 170 -1.09 -24.84 24.68
C TYR A 170 -1.41 -23.37 24.38
N THR A 171 -1.42 -23.06 23.12
CA THR A 171 -1.93 -21.79 22.56
C THR A 171 -3.40 -21.90 22.22
#